data_43df96960b51cf626938a8f254ecf1fb
#
_entry.id   43df96960b51cf626938a8f254ecf1fb
#
_cell.length_a   1.000
_cell.length_b   1.000
_cell.length_c   1.000
_cell.angle_alpha   90.00
_cell.angle_beta   90.00
_cell.angle_gamma   90.00
#
_symmetry.space_group_name_H-M   'P 1'
#
loop_
_entity.id
_entity.type
_entity.pdbx_description
1 polymer ?
#
loop_
_entity_poly.entity_id
_entity_poly.type
_entity_poly.pdbx_seq_one_letter_code
_entity_poly.pdbx_strand_id
1 'polypeptide(L)'
;MAGDWHNNNQAFGNPDYLTDPQFALFASYTKIAAIYRCPADRSTLDVGGSFIPRVRTYALNSYLNWQLGAMNDNDPAYLNFRKSSDVESRHPSDLFTFIDTSPVSVCFPAFQVQMVSYAFFHRPSVEHNHSGTVAFADGHVESHRWTSPQTWDLAHTVTATGPSPDPNWLHSGGGDGDHIRIISGGGNPDLRWLQQHASVLK
;
A
#
# COMPACT_ATOMS: atom_id res chain seq x y z
N MET A 1 -4.34 13.58 -13.62
CA MET A 1 -5.20 12.44 -14.00
C MET A 1 -6.45 12.53 -13.16
N ALA A 2 -7.60 12.84 -13.76
CA ALA A 2 -8.89 12.80 -13.10
C ALA A 2 -9.49 11.44 -13.42
N GLY A 3 -9.39 10.50 -12.51
CA GLY A 3 -9.97 9.17 -12.63
C GLY A 3 -10.18 8.60 -11.25
N ASP A 4 -11.08 7.65 -11.15
CA ASP A 4 -11.25 6.84 -9.95
C ASP A 4 -9.91 6.22 -9.58
N TRP A 5 -9.40 6.57 -8.41
CA TRP A 5 -8.10 6.13 -7.92
C TRP A 5 -8.11 4.65 -7.50
N HIS A 6 -9.28 3.97 -7.56
CA HIS A 6 -9.47 2.70 -6.92
C HIS A 6 -9.65 1.52 -7.88
N ASN A 7 -10.84 1.23 -8.32
CA ASN A 7 -11.06 -0.07 -8.92
C ASN A 7 -11.27 -0.09 -10.44
N ASN A 8 -11.63 1.05 -11.01
CA ASN A 8 -12.03 1.11 -12.44
C ASN A 8 -11.11 2.00 -13.26
N ASN A 9 -9.93 2.33 -12.75
CA ASN A 9 -9.00 3.18 -13.47
C ASN A 9 -8.14 2.33 -14.41
N GLN A 10 -8.30 2.55 -15.70
CA GLN A 10 -7.51 1.92 -16.76
C GLN A 10 -5.98 2.03 -16.53
N ALA A 11 -5.53 3.06 -15.81
CA ALA A 11 -4.12 3.26 -15.48
C ALA A 11 -3.54 2.09 -14.67
N PHE A 12 -4.34 1.40 -13.84
CA PHE A 12 -3.86 0.24 -13.09
C PHE A 12 -3.66 -1.03 -13.93
N GLY A 13 -4.13 -1.02 -15.17
CA GLY A 13 -3.90 -2.08 -16.15
C GLY A 13 -2.87 -1.71 -17.23
N ASN A 14 -2.36 -0.47 -17.23
CA ASN A 14 -1.40 -0.01 -18.24
C ASN A 14 0.05 -0.16 -17.75
N PRO A 15 0.85 -1.07 -18.34
CA PRO A 15 2.24 -1.29 -17.96
C PRO A 15 3.17 -0.10 -18.27
N ASP A 16 2.80 0.81 -19.18
CA ASP A 16 3.63 1.95 -19.56
C ASP A 16 3.91 2.86 -18.36
N TYR A 17 2.95 2.99 -17.43
CA TYR A 17 3.16 3.75 -16.20
C TYR A 17 4.26 3.20 -15.28
N LEU A 18 4.73 1.98 -15.53
CA LEU A 18 5.78 1.31 -14.77
C LEU A 18 7.09 1.15 -15.55
N THR A 19 7.03 1.20 -16.89
CA THR A 19 8.16 0.85 -17.78
C THR A 19 8.61 2.00 -18.67
N ASP A 20 7.82 3.08 -18.79
CA ASP A 20 8.21 4.27 -19.53
C ASP A 20 8.91 5.29 -18.61
N PRO A 21 10.15 5.73 -18.93
CA PRO A 21 10.89 6.73 -18.15
C PRO A 21 10.15 8.07 -17.98
N GLN A 22 9.18 8.37 -18.82
CA GLN A 22 8.34 9.56 -18.68
C GLN A 22 7.47 9.50 -17.41
N PHE A 23 7.08 8.31 -16.98
CA PHE A 23 6.15 8.10 -15.87
C PHE A 23 6.80 7.47 -14.64
N ALA A 24 7.82 6.62 -14.82
CA ALA A 24 8.38 5.81 -13.76
C ALA A 24 9.87 6.06 -13.58
N LEU A 25 10.26 6.46 -12.37
CA LEU A 25 11.64 6.78 -12.02
C LEU A 25 12.60 5.60 -12.25
N PHE A 26 12.14 4.37 -12.01
CA PHE A 26 12.95 3.16 -12.15
C PHE A 26 12.87 2.51 -13.54
N ALA A 27 12.11 3.06 -14.47
CA ALA A 27 11.87 2.46 -15.78
C ALA A 27 13.16 2.21 -16.60
N SER A 28 14.18 3.06 -16.42
CA SER A 28 15.49 2.85 -17.07
C SER A 28 16.22 1.59 -16.57
N TYR A 29 15.92 1.14 -15.35
CA TYR A 29 16.50 -0.06 -14.71
C TYR A 29 15.58 -1.26 -14.82
N THR A 30 14.28 -1.05 -14.71
CA THR A 30 13.25 -2.10 -14.64
C THR A 30 12.36 -2.05 -15.87
N LYS A 31 12.72 -2.82 -16.90
CA LYS A 31 12.01 -2.81 -18.20
C LYS A 31 10.84 -3.80 -18.28
N ILE A 32 10.58 -4.53 -17.20
CA ILE A 32 9.59 -5.61 -17.18
C ILE A 32 8.53 -5.28 -16.12
N ALA A 33 7.30 -5.01 -16.56
CA ALA A 33 6.19 -4.69 -15.65
C ALA A 33 5.85 -5.82 -14.67
N ALA A 34 6.14 -7.08 -15.03
CA ALA A 34 5.83 -8.24 -14.20
C ALA A 34 6.49 -8.22 -12.80
N ILE A 35 7.62 -7.50 -12.63
CA ILE A 35 8.27 -7.38 -11.31
C ILE A 35 7.47 -6.56 -10.29
N TYR A 36 6.52 -5.75 -10.74
CA TYR A 36 5.69 -4.92 -9.88
C TYR A 36 4.44 -5.62 -9.36
N ARG A 37 4.21 -6.86 -9.80
CA ARG A 37 3.03 -7.63 -9.45
C ARG A 37 3.40 -8.96 -8.80
N CYS A 38 2.69 -9.30 -7.73
CA CYS A 38 2.77 -10.63 -7.14
C CYS A 38 2.28 -11.70 -8.14
N PRO A 39 3.04 -12.76 -8.40
CA PRO A 39 2.61 -13.81 -9.31
C PRO A 39 1.37 -14.58 -8.85
N ALA A 40 1.08 -14.58 -7.56
CA ALA A 40 -0.12 -15.19 -6.98
C ALA A 40 -1.38 -14.33 -7.15
N ASP A 41 -1.22 -13.03 -7.43
CA ASP A 41 -2.37 -12.15 -7.62
C ASP A 41 -3.15 -12.50 -8.89
N ARG A 42 -4.43 -12.81 -8.71
CA ARG A 42 -5.40 -13.14 -9.76
C ARG A 42 -6.40 -12.02 -10.00
N SER A 43 -6.23 -10.89 -9.34
CA SER A 43 -7.17 -9.78 -9.41
C SER A 43 -7.22 -9.14 -10.78
N THR A 44 -8.40 -8.65 -11.13
CA THR A 44 -8.66 -7.92 -12.36
C THR A 44 -9.31 -6.57 -12.06
N LEU A 45 -9.23 -5.69 -13.02
CA LEU A 45 -9.93 -4.40 -13.05
C LEU A 45 -11.11 -4.53 -14.02
N ASP A 46 -12.27 -4.03 -13.64
CA ASP A 46 -13.36 -3.83 -14.58
C ASP A 46 -13.23 -2.44 -15.24
N VAL A 47 -12.92 -2.43 -16.52
CA VAL A 47 -12.82 -1.20 -17.30
C VAL A 47 -13.88 -1.25 -18.41
N GLY A 48 -15.02 -0.63 -18.13
CA GLY A 48 -16.12 -0.57 -19.08
C GLY A 48 -16.70 -1.94 -19.47
N GLY A 49 -16.76 -2.88 -18.54
CA GLY A 49 -17.21 -4.26 -18.76
C GLY A 49 -16.12 -5.22 -19.24
N SER A 50 -14.89 -4.75 -19.40
CA SER A 50 -13.74 -5.58 -19.73
C SER A 50 -12.86 -5.82 -18.52
N PHE A 51 -12.62 -7.09 -18.19
CA PHE A 51 -11.76 -7.48 -17.07
C PHE A 51 -10.31 -7.58 -17.51
N ILE A 52 -9.47 -6.62 -17.08
CA ILE A 52 -8.04 -6.59 -17.38
C ILE A 52 -7.20 -6.88 -16.13
N PRO A 53 -6.05 -7.56 -16.26
CA PRO A 53 -5.15 -7.80 -15.12
C PRO A 53 -4.60 -6.48 -14.56
N ARG A 54 -4.45 -6.40 -13.23
CA ARG A 54 -3.63 -5.34 -12.62
C ARG A 54 -2.16 -5.53 -12.99
N VAL A 55 -1.44 -4.44 -13.15
CA VAL A 55 0.00 -4.49 -13.46
C VAL A 55 0.88 -4.32 -12.23
N ARG A 56 0.28 -4.01 -11.07
CA ARG A 56 1.03 -3.75 -9.83
C ARG A 56 0.25 -4.19 -8.59
N THR A 57 0.94 -4.85 -7.67
CA THR A 57 0.48 -5.13 -6.29
C THR A 57 1.47 -4.66 -5.23
N TYR A 58 2.74 -4.48 -5.60
CA TYR A 58 3.73 -3.92 -4.67
C TYR A 58 3.60 -2.40 -4.57
N ALA A 59 3.71 -1.89 -3.34
CA ALA A 59 3.69 -0.46 -3.06
C ALA A 59 4.87 -0.05 -2.19
N LEU A 60 5.37 1.18 -2.41
CA LEU A 60 6.46 1.78 -1.66
C LEU A 60 5.93 2.30 -0.32
N ASN A 61 6.69 2.17 0.77
CA ASN A 61 6.40 2.80 2.04
C ASN A 61 6.26 4.33 1.87
N SER A 62 5.12 4.89 2.29
CA SER A 62 4.84 6.32 2.12
C SER A 62 5.80 7.23 2.89
N TYR A 63 6.44 6.73 3.95
CA TYR A 63 7.45 7.47 4.71
C TYR A 63 8.81 7.57 3.99
N LEU A 64 8.98 6.91 2.83
CA LEU A 64 10.15 7.08 1.96
C LEU A 64 9.92 8.24 0.98
N ASN A 65 9.93 9.45 1.51
CA ASN A 65 9.84 10.72 0.77
C ASN A 65 8.57 10.91 -0.08
N TRP A 66 7.47 10.26 0.28
CA TRP A 66 6.20 10.54 -0.37
C TRP A 66 5.75 11.98 -0.11
N GLN A 67 5.51 12.75 -1.17
CA GLN A 67 5.14 14.16 -1.10
C GLN A 67 4.07 14.46 -2.15
N LEU A 68 2.85 14.04 -1.93
CA LEU A 68 1.72 14.36 -2.80
C LEU A 68 0.83 15.48 -2.24
N GLY A 69 1.44 16.58 -1.81
CA GLY A 69 0.71 17.77 -1.37
C GLY A 69 -0.37 17.46 -0.33
N ALA A 70 -1.62 17.78 -0.63
CA ALA A 70 -2.76 17.56 0.25
C ALA A 70 -3.13 16.08 0.48
N MET A 71 -2.53 15.15 -0.25
CA MET A 71 -2.73 13.70 -0.09
C MET A 71 -1.63 13.05 0.74
N ASN A 72 -0.74 13.83 1.35
CA ASN A 72 0.26 13.28 2.26
C ASN A 72 -0.32 13.20 3.68
N ASP A 73 -0.97 12.09 3.98
CA ASP A 73 -1.52 11.80 5.31
C ASP A 73 -0.49 11.16 6.26
N ASN A 74 0.80 11.20 5.92
CA ASN A 74 1.84 10.80 6.84
C ASN A 74 1.82 11.70 8.08
N ASP A 75 1.79 11.09 9.26
CA ASP A 75 1.79 11.82 10.51
C ASP A 75 3.08 12.66 10.64
N PRO A 76 2.97 13.98 10.84
CA PRO A 76 4.11 14.88 10.90
C PRO A 76 5.04 14.64 12.09
N ALA A 77 4.60 13.92 13.13
CA ALA A 77 5.44 13.55 14.26
C ALA A 77 6.48 12.48 13.88
N TYR A 78 6.25 11.74 12.80
CA TYR A 78 7.14 10.69 12.34
C TYR A 78 8.10 11.16 11.24
N LEU A 79 9.24 10.47 11.15
CA LEU A 79 10.27 10.82 10.19
C LEU A 79 9.86 10.43 8.76
N ASN A 80 9.90 11.39 7.85
CA ASN A 80 9.82 11.13 6.42
C ASN A 80 11.26 11.07 5.87
N PHE A 81 11.71 9.88 5.49
CA PHE A 81 13.08 9.61 5.05
C PHE A 81 13.31 10.20 3.65
N ARG A 82 14.21 11.17 3.52
CA ARG A 82 14.43 11.90 2.26
C ARG A 82 15.75 11.52 1.57
N LYS A 83 16.65 10.90 2.30
CA LYS A 83 17.99 10.52 1.83
C LYS A 83 18.44 9.27 2.56
N SER A 84 19.41 8.56 2.00
CA SER A 84 19.96 7.32 2.55
C SER A 84 20.50 7.48 3.98
N SER A 85 21.14 8.61 4.29
CA SER A 85 21.64 8.87 5.64
C SER A 85 20.54 8.97 6.71
N ASP A 86 19.31 9.31 6.33
CA ASP A 86 18.18 9.29 7.26
C ASP A 86 17.82 7.83 7.62
N VAL A 87 17.93 6.93 6.63
CA VAL A 87 17.67 5.49 6.79
C VAL A 87 18.76 4.83 7.64
N GLU A 88 20.04 5.11 7.35
CA GLU A 88 21.18 4.51 8.06
C GLU A 88 21.16 4.77 9.57
N SER A 89 20.60 5.90 9.98
CA SER A 89 20.47 6.25 11.41
C SER A 89 19.39 5.44 12.16
N ARG A 90 18.64 4.56 11.49
CA ARG A 90 17.40 3.96 11.99
C ARG A 90 17.29 2.45 11.79
N HIS A 91 18.40 1.73 11.77
CA HIS A 91 18.41 0.28 11.52
C HIS A 91 17.68 -0.08 10.21
N PRO A 92 18.37 -0.03 9.06
CA PRO A 92 17.76 -0.29 7.75
C PRO A 92 17.03 -1.63 7.65
N SER A 93 17.42 -2.63 8.46
CA SER A 93 16.74 -3.92 8.56
C SER A 93 15.32 -3.86 9.16
N ASP A 94 15.00 -2.79 9.87
CA ASP A 94 13.70 -2.62 10.53
C ASP A 94 12.78 -1.67 9.75
N LEU A 95 13.24 -1.08 8.66
CA LEU A 95 12.47 -0.17 7.83
C LEU A 95 12.04 -0.87 6.55
N PHE A 96 10.75 -1.17 6.38
CA PHE A 96 10.29 -1.72 5.12
C PHE A 96 10.31 -0.67 4.00
N THR A 97 10.67 -1.11 2.80
CA THR A 97 10.68 -0.27 1.58
C THR A 97 9.49 -0.59 0.68
N PHE A 98 9.31 -1.86 0.34
CA PHE A 98 8.18 -2.31 -0.47
C PHE A 98 7.40 -3.39 0.26
N ILE A 99 6.10 -3.41 0.01
CA ILE A 99 5.19 -4.40 0.59
C ILE A 99 4.18 -4.86 -0.46
N ASP A 100 3.87 -6.15 -0.43
CA ASP A 100 2.76 -6.69 -1.20
C ASP A 100 1.44 -6.21 -0.61
N THR A 101 0.65 -5.53 -1.42
CA THR A 101 -0.58 -4.85 -1.02
C THR A 101 -1.78 -5.65 -1.48
N SER A 102 -2.79 -5.76 -0.63
CA SER A 102 -4.06 -6.38 -1.01
C SER A 102 -4.62 -5.74 -2.29
N PRO A 103 -5.04 -6.54 -3.28
CA PRO A 103 -5.59 -6.04 -4.54
C PRO A 103 -6.74 -5.06 -4.37
N VAL A 104 -7.55 -5.23 -3.32
CA VAL A 104 -8.68 -4.34 -3.03
C VAL A 104 -8.26 -3.03 -2.36
N SER A 105 -6.98 -2.87 -2.05
CA SER A 105 -6.41 -1.69 -1.40
C SER A 105 -5.35 -0.97 -2.24
N VAL A 106 -5.02 -1.49 -3.41
CA VAL A 106 -4.05 -0.85 -4.32
C VAL A 106 -4.68 0.37 -4.97
N CYS A 107 -4.19 1.55 -4.65
CA CYS A 107 -4.61 2.80 -5.29
C CYS A 107 -3.41 3.57 -5.87
N PHE A 108 -2.72 4.38 -5.10
CA PHE A 108 -1.50 5.06 -5.54
C PHE A 108 -0.23 4.23 -5.25
N PRO A 109 0.95 4.63 -5.74
CA PRO A 109 2.16 3.79 -5.65
C PRO A 109 2.76 3.68 -4.24
N ALA A 110 2.18 4.32 -3.23
CA ALA A 110 2.63 4.25 -1.86
C ALA A 110 1.72 3.36 -1.00
N PHE A 111 2.32 2.69 -0.02
CA PHE A 111 1.63 1.99 1.07
C PHE A 111 1.66 2.89 2.30
N GLN A 112 0.52 3.43 2.65
CA GLN A 112 0.39 4.33 3.79
C GLN A 112 0.02 3.56 5.04
N VAL A 113 0.72 3.85 6.14
CA VAL A 113 0.45 3.31 7.47
C VAL A 113 -0.04 4.42 8.38
N GLN A 114 -1.18 4.21 9.01
CA GLN A 114 -1.69 5.09 10.07
C GLN A 114 -0.90 4.86 11.35
N MET A 115 -0.08 5.85 11.76
CA MET A 115 0.87 5.68 12.86
C MET A 115 0.26 5.88 14.24
N VAL A 116 -0.82 6.65 14.35
CA VAL A 116 -1.41 7.04 15.64
C VAL A 116 -2.82 6.51 15.87
N SER A 117 -3.43 5.89 14.86
CA SER A 117 -4.79 5.36 14.96
C SER A 117 -4.81 3.83 14.89
N TYR A 118 -5.88 3.25 15.42
CA TYR A 118 -6.15 1.82 15.26
C TYR A 118 -6.90 1.56 13.94
N ALA A 119 -6.24 1.91 12.82
CA ALA A 119 -6.85 1.77 11.51
C ALA A 119 -5.80 1.37 10.46
N PHE A 120 -6.18 0.51 9.53
CA PHE A 120 -5.43 0.33 8.30
C PHE A 120 -5.84 1.40 7.29
N PHE A 121 -4.87 2.11 6.73
CA PHE A 121 -5.08 2.90 5.52
C PHE A 121 -5.01 1.97 4.31
N HIS A 122 -3.82 1.43 4.02
CA HIS A 122 -3.67 0.32 3.09
C HIS A 122 -3.58 -1.00 3.84
N ARG A 123 -4.04 -2.06 3.17
CA ARG A 123 -4.06 -3.42 3.70
C ARG A 123 -2.98 -4.26 3.03
N PRO A 124 -2.19 -5.00 3.80
CA PRO A 124 -1.21 -5.90 3.22
C PRO A 124 -1.91 -7.05 2.48
N SER A 125 -1.22 -7.62 1.51
CA SER A 125 -1.63 -8.88 0.86
C SER A 125 -1.57 -10.05 1.84
N VAL A 126 -2.49 -10.99 1.69
CA VAL A 126 -2.57 -12.25 2.45
C VAL A 126 -2.56 -13.48 1.54
N GLU A 127 -2.24 -13.30 0.25
CA GLU A 127 -2.36 -14.30 -0.80
C GLU A 127 -1.40 -15.50 -0.63
N HIS A 128 -0.36 -15.37 0.20
CA HIS A 128 0.62 -16.40 0.49
C HIS A 128 0.35 -17.10 1.83
N ASN A 129 -0.83 -17.71 1.98
CA ASN A 129 -1.25 -18.37 3.22
C ASN A 129 -1.21 -17.43 4.43
N HIS A 130 -1.93 -16.33 4.34
CA HIS A 130 -1.97 -15.23 5.30
C HIS A 130 -0.62 -14.51 5.46
N SER A 131 0.20 -14.52 4.43
CA SER A 131 1.49 -13.80 4.39
C SER A 131 1.54 -12.85 3.21
N GLY A 132 2.38 -11.83 3.33
CA GLY A 132 2.75 -10.92 2.26
C GLY A 132 4.26 -10.80 2.16
N THR A 133 4.76 -10.46 0.99
CA THR A 133 6.19 -10.21 0.77
C THR A 133 6.53 -8.78 1.21
N VAL A 134 7.58 -8.64 2.00
CA VAL A 134 8.07 -7.34 2.50
C VAL A 134 9.56 -7.23 2.22
N ALA A 135 9.97 -6.12 1.59
CA ALA A 135 11.37 -5.78 1.37
C ALA A 135 11.81 -4.66 2.32
N PHE A 136 13.05 -4.69 2.78
CA PHE A 136 13.59 -3.76 3.77
C PHE A 136 14.69 -2.87 3.18
N ALA A 137 15.07 -1.82 3.90
CA ALA A 137 15.99 -0.82 3.42
C ALA A 137 17.46 -1.30 3.36
N ASP A 138 17.81 -2.38 4.05
CA ASP A 138 19.10 -3.08 3.91
C ASP A 138 19.17 -4.04 2.72
N GLY A 139 18.04 -4.23 2.00
CA GLY A 139 17.92 -5.07 0.82
C GLY A 139 17.43 -6.49 1.09
N HIS A 140 17.23 -6.91 2.34
CA HIS A 140 16.64 -8.21 2.57
C HIS A 140 15.14 -8.23 2.26
N VAL A 141 14.60 -9.40 2.01
CA VAL A 141 13.18 -9.65 1.72
C VAL A 141 12.70 -10.81 2.57
N GLU A 142 11.55 -10.66 3.17
CA GLU A 142 10.90 -11.73 3.92
C GLU A 142 9.46 -11.97 3.48
N SER A 143 8.95 -13.16 3.78
CA SER A 143 7.53 -13.45 3.76
C SER A 143 6.98 -13.25 5.17
N HIS A 144 6.34 -12.12 5.41
CA HIS A 144 5.77 -11.81 6.71
C HIS A 144 4.39 -12.44 6.87
N ARG A 145 4.21 -13.21 7.96
CA ARG A 145 2.94 -13.85 8.27
C ARG A 145 2.08 -12.96 9.16
N TRP A 146 0.91 -12.58 8.65
CA TRP A 146 -0.10 -11.86 9.41
C TRP A 146 -0.81 -12.81 10.37
N THR A 147 -1.00 -12.39 11.59
CA THR A 147 -1.47 -13.24 12.68
C THR A 147 -2.92 -12.98 13.09
N SER A 148 -3.45 -11.81 12.74
CA SER A 148 -4.79 -11.39 13.11
C SER A 148 -5.83 -11.78 12.06
N PRO A 149 -6.92 -12.47 12.44
CA PRO A 149 -8.04 -12.71 11.55
C PRO A 149 -8.63 -11.43 10.96
N GLN A 150 -8.65 -10.31 11.70
CA GLN A 150 -9.10 -9.03 11.18
C GLN A 150 -8.28 -8.56 9.97
N THR A 151 -6.96 -8.79 9.99
CA THR A 151 -6.09 -8.45 8.87
C THR A 151 -6.44 -9.28 7.65
N TRP A 152 -6.71 -10.57 7.82
CA TRP A 152 -7.08 -11.47 6.72
C TRP A 152 -8.44 -11.12 6.11
N ASP A 153 -9.44 -10.90 6.96
CA ASP A 153 -10.79 -10.53 6.53
C ASP A 153 -10.78 -9.19 5.77
N LEU A 154 -10.08 -8.21 6.30
CA LEU A 154 -9.95 -6.89 5.67
C LEU A 154 -9.21 -6.95 4.32
N ALA A 155 -8.23 -7.84 4.18
CA ALA A 155 -7.49 -7.99 2.93
C ALA A 155 -8.37 -8.47 1.76
N HIS A 156 -9.44 -9.18 2.04
CA HIS A 156 -10.39 -9.68 1.04
C HIS A 156 -11.69 -8.88 0.94
N THR A 157 -11.90 -7.91 1.83
CA THR A 157 -13.11 -7.11 1.80
C THR A 157 -13.09 -6.15 0.62
N VAL A 158 -13.85 -6.45 -0.42
CA VAL A 158 -14.12 -5.52 -1.52
C VAL A 158 -15.04 -4.43 -0.98
N THR A 159 -14.64 -3.18 -1.15
CA THR A 159 -15.51 -2.05 -0.86
C THR A 159 -16.33 -1.71 -2.08
N ALA A 160 -17.63 -1.56 -1.90
CA ALA A 160 -18.47 -1.06 -2.96
C ALA A 160 -18.02 0.35 -3.36
N THR A 161 -18.04 0.63 -4.65
CA THR A 161 -17.88 1.98 -5.20
C THR A 161 -19.00 2.87 -4.66
N GLY A 162 -18.66 3.84 -3.83
CA GLY A 162 -19.63 4.74 -3.19
C GLY A 162 -19.30 4.97 -1.72
N PRO A 163 -20.04 5.87 -1.04
CA PRO A 163 -19.88 6.04 0.39
C PRO A 163 -20.13 4.69 1.06
N SER A 164 -19.09 4.15 1.68
CA SER A 164 -19.20 2.85 2.36
C SER A 164 -20.29 2.91 3.41
N PRO A 165 -21.26 1.98 3.43
CA PRO A 165 -22.25 1.89 4.50
C PRO A 165 -21.62 1.43 5.83
N ASP A 166 -20.35 1.07 5.85
CA ASP A 166 -19.63 0.63 7.04
C ASP A 166 -19.25 1.85 7.90
N PRO A 167 -19.83 1.98 9.12
CA PRO A 167 -19.55 3.12 9.99
C PRO A 167 -18.11 3.17 10.49
N ASN A 168 -17.33 2.11 10.29
CA ASN A 168 -15.91 2.07 10.66
C ASN A 168 -14.99 2.63 9.56
N TRP A 169 -15.54 3.09 8.45
CA TRP A 169 -14.77 3.80 7.44
C TRP A 169 -14.60 5.25 7.83
N LEU A 170 -13.36 5.65 8.03
CA LEU A 170 -13.00 7.06 8.13
C LEU A 170 -12.36 7.48 6.84
N HIS A 171 -12.96 8.50 6.23
CA HIS A 171 -12.39 9.16 5.07
C HIS A 171 -11.97 10.57 5.48
N SER A 172 -10.70 10.88 5.32
CA SER A 172 -10.22 12.25 5.51
C SER A 172 -10.40 13.04 4.20
N GLY A 173 -11.60 13.55 3.98
CA GLY A 173 -11.80 14.70 3.10
C GLY A 173 -12.01 14.45 1.62
N GLY A 174 -12.95 13.62 1.22
CA GLY A 174 -13.49 13.73 -0.13
C GLY A 174 -13.72 12.45 -0.92
N GLY A 175 -14.74 11.72 -0.63
CA GLY A 175 -15.45 10.94 -1.64
C GLY A 175 -15.12 9.45 -1.80
N ASP A 176 -13.95 8.97 -1.44
CA ASP A 176 -13.54 7.60 -1.78
C ASP A 176 -13.28 6.77 -0.53
N GLY A 177 -14.35 6.27 0.10
CA GLY A 177 -14.37 5.64 1.43
C GLY A 177 -13.69 4.27 1.56
N ASP A 178 -12.69 3.92 0.77
CA ASP A 178 -12.13 2.58 0.76
C ASP A 178 -10.71 2.43 1.35
N HIS A 179 -10.15 3.49 1.91
CA HIS A 179 -8.79 3.43 2.43
C HIS A 179 -8.69 3.15 3.93
N ILE A 180 -9.46 3.82 4.77
CA ILE A 180 -9.25 3.74 6.20
C ILE A 180 -10.23 2.76 6.83
N ARG A 181 -9.71 1.67 7.42
CA ARG A 181 -10.48 0.71 8.22
C ARG A 181 -10.11 0.80 9.68
N ILE A 182 -11.04 1.25 10.50
CA ILE A 182 -10.90 1.20 11.95
C ILE A 182 -10.97 -0.26 12.41
N ILE A 183 -10.04 -0.63 13.27
CA ILE A 183 -9.99 -1.93 13.91
C ILE A 183 -10.70 -1.83 15.25
N SER A 184 -11.80 -2.56 15.37
CA SER A 184 -12.53 -2.64 16.64
C SER A 184 -11.67 -3.34 17.71
N GLY A 185 -11.67 -2.77 18.91
CA GLY A 185 -11.05 -3.37 20.08
C GLY A 185 -9.60 -2.96 20.32
N GLY A 186 -8.95 -2.20 19.48
CA GLY A 186 -7.56 -1.77 19.64
C GLY A 186 -6.57 -2.94 19.75
N GLY A 187 -5.36 -2.80 19.25
CA GLY A 187 -4.32 -3.79 19.51
C GLY A 187 -4.13 -4.90 18.47
N ASN A 188 -4.53 -4.67 17.19
CA ASN A 188 -4.18 -5.58 16.10
C ASN A 188 -2.63 -5.69 15.99
N PRO A 189 -2.05 -6.90 16.16
CA PRO A 189 -0.61 -7.09 16.17
C PRO A 189 0.04 -6.77 14.83
N ASP A 190 -0.66 -6.99 13.72
CA ASP A 190 -0.13 -6.79 12.38
C ASP A 190 -0.07 -5.29 12.03
N LEU A 191 -1.09 -4.50 12.45
CA LEU A 191 -1.02 -3.05 12.32
C LEU A 191 0.12 -2.48 13.17
N ARG A 192 0.32 -3.01 14.37
CA ARG A 192 1.40 -2.60 15.25
C ARG A 192 2.77 -2.90 14.64
N TRP A 193 2.90 -4.08 14.01
CA TRP A 193 4.10 -4.44 13.28
C TRP A 193 4.37 -3.47 12.11
N LEU A 194 3.34 -3.15 11.31
CA LEU A 194 3.47 -2.17 10.22
C LEU A 194 3.90 -0.79 10.74
N GLN A 195 3.31 -0.32 11.84
CA GLN A 195 3.68 0.96 12.46
C GLN A 195 5.14 0.98 12.92
N GLN A 196 5.63 -0.12 13.51
CA GLN A 196 7.01 -0.24 13.97
C GLN A 196 8.04 -0.24 12.83
N HIS A 197 7.64 -0.74 11.63
CA HIS A 197 8.53 -0.89 10.49
C HIS A 197 8.31 0.16 9.38
N ALA A 198 7.33 1.05 9.52
CA ALA A 198 7.07 2.10 8.53
C ALA A 198 7.89 3.37 8.77
N SER A 199 8.04 3.78 10.01
CA SER A 199 8.78 4.99 10.38
C SER A 199 9.06 5.03 11.88
N VAL A 200 9.73 6.09 12.34
CA VAL A 200 10.06 6.36 13.74
C VAL A 200 9.69 7.79 14.13
N LEU A 201 9.46 8.04 15.41
CA LEU A 201 9.27 9.39 15.94
C LEU A 201 10.52 10.25 15.67
N LYS A 202 10.30 11.53 15.35
CA LYS A 202 11.37 12.54 15.17
C LYS A 202 12.12 12.82 16.45
#